data_eeda29b8c1e996d83371b8a7a22853db
#
_entry.id   eeda29b8c1e996d83371b8a7a22853db
#
_cell.length_a   1.000
_cell.length_b   1.000
_cell.length_c   1.000
_cell.angle_alpha   90.00
_cell.angle_beta   90.00
_cell.angle_gamma   90.00
#
_symmetry.space_group_name_H-M   'P 1'
#
loop_
_entity.id
_entity.type
_entity.pdbx_description
1 polymer ?
#
loop_
_entity_poly.entity_id
_entity_poly.type
_entity_poly.pdbx_seq_one_letter_code
_entity_poly.pdbx_strand_id
1 'polypeptide(L)'
;MADKLEGGQAGAVREGLYIRIAWEYRAAISRGPRLIPIRDTIPHRNPPVVTWALIAANIAVFLYELTLGPDELQALFYMFGVVPARYSHPEWAEIIGLRVDNYWPFLTCMFLHGGWAHVIGNMWTLWIFGDNVEDRMGRVRFLLFYLLTGVVAGITHWFTNIDSTVPTVGASGAIAGVLGAYFVLFRESRIVVMFPVFFFPFFFELPAVTYLLFWFLSQVLSGTIAGLTASDVGGIAFWAHVGGFVAGVLFHRLFLLPEPQRPRRFWRDEYGIEGAWRNWP
;
A
#
# COMPACT_ATOMS: atom_id res chain seq x y z
N MET A 1 45.42 23.23 -3.83
CA MET A 1 45.02 22.28 -4.86
C MET A 1 44.85 20.84 -4.32
N ALA A 2 45.32 20.54 -3.12
CA ALA A 2 45.19 19.23 -2.46
C ALA A 2 43.84 19.03 -1.73
N ASP A 3 43.19 20.08 -1.29
CA ASP A 3 41.94 20.04 -0.47
C ASP A 3 40.66 19.65 -1.24
N LYS A 4 40.67 19.69 -2.58
CA LYS A 4 39.53 19.28 -3.41
C LYS A 4 39.48 17.79 -3.75
N LEU A 5 40.59 17.06 -3.51
CA LEU A 5 40.64 15.62 -3.82
C LEU A 5 40.18 14.72 -2.65
N GLU A 6 40.33 15.21 -1.40
CA GLU A 6 39.87 14.44 -0.23
C GLU A 6 38.35 14.44 -0.06
N GLY A 7 37.65 15.50 -0.44
CA GLY A 7 36.18 15.57 -0.38
C GLY A 7 35.48 14.61 -1.33
N GLY A 8 36.06 14.32 -2.49
CA GLY A 8 35.50 13.42 -3.49
C GLY A 8 35.59 11.94 -3.10
N GLN A 9 36.69 11.53 -2.47
CA GLN A 9 36.86 10.13 -2.04
C GLN A 9 36.01 9.81 -0.80
N ALA A 10 35.83 10.74 0.13
CA ALA A 10 34.97 10.56 1.29
C ALA A 10 33.48 10.46 0.90
N GLY A 11 33.06 11.18 -0.13
CA GLY A 11 31.71 11.10 -0.70
C GLY A 11 31.44 9.72 -1.33
N ALA A 12 32.34 9.25 -2.19
CA ALA A 12 32.21 7.97 -2.88
C ALA A 12 32.25 6.76 -1.92
N VAL A 13 33.06 6.84 -0.85
CA VAL A 13 33.11 5.79 0.20
C VAL A 13 31.81 5.78 1.02
N ARG A 14 31.24 6.95 1.32
CA ARG A 14 29.94 7.04 1.99
C ARG A 14 28.80 6.48 1.12
N GLU A 15 28.72 6.85 -0.14
CA GLU A 15 27.71 6.31 -1.06
C GLU A 15 27.84 4.79 -1.22
N GLY A 16 29.05 4.25 -1.38
CA GLY A 16 29.29 2.81 -1.45
C GLY A 16 28.89 2.07 -0.17
N LEU A 17 29.10 2.67 0.99
CA LEU A 17 28.71 2.12 2.30
C LEU A 17 27.18 2.14 2.47
N TYR A 18 26.51 3.22 2.06
CA TYR A 18 25.05 3.35 2.11
C TYR A 18 24.36 2.33 1.18
N ILE A 19 24.85 2.15 -0.04
CA ILE A 19 24.34 1.16 -0.98
C ILE A 19 24.51 -0.25 -0.41
N ARG A 20 25.64 -0.55 0.21
CA ARG A 20 25.93 -1.85 0.80
C ARG A 20 25.04 -2.14 2.02
N ILE A 21 24.87 -1.19 2.92
CA ILE A 21 24.00 -1.30 4.10
C ILE A 21 22.53 -1.45 3.65
N ALA A 22 22.08 -0.68 2.69
CA ALA A 22 20.73 -0.82 2.12
C ALA A 22 20.52 -2.19 1.45
N TRP A 23 21.56 -2.73 0.81
CA TRP A 23 21.52 -4.07 0.21
C TRP A 23 21.50 -5.19 1.24
N GLU A 24 22.34 -5.08 2.28
CA GLU A 24 22.38 -6.04 3.39
C GLU A 24 21.08 -6.01 4.23
N TYR A 25 20.49 -4.82 4.46
CA TYR A 25 19.20 -4.66 5.12
C TYR A 25 18.05 -5.23 4.26
N ARG A 26 18.04 -4.99 2.95
CA ARG A 26 17.12 -5.66 2.01
C ARG A 26 17.28 -7.19 2.04
N ALA A 27 18.52 -7.67 2.09
CA ALA A 27 18.81 -9.10 2.19
C ALA A 27 18.39 -9.68 3.54
N ALA A 28 18.48 -8.94 4.63
CA ALA A 28 18.06 -9.37 5.97
C ALA A 28 16.53 -9.41 6.11
N ILE A 29 15.81 -8.38 5.62
CA ILE A 29 14.33 -8.38 5.55
C ILE A 29 13.83 -9.46 4.59
N SER A 30 14.61 -9.77 3.53
CA SER A 30 14.23 -10.78 2.56
C SER A 30 14.39 -12.23 3.06
N ARG A 31 15.14 -12.44 4.14
CA ARG A 31 15.47 -13.78 4.66
C ARG A 31 14.53 -14.29 5.76
N GLY A 32 13.59 -13.47 6.23
CA GLY A 32 12.58 -13.91 7.18
C GLY A 32 11.51 -14.81 6.53
N PRO A 33 10.89 -15.71 7.29
CA PRO A 33 9.78 -16.51 6.79
C PRO A 33 8.65 -15.58 6.34
N ARG A 34 8.34 -15.59 5.03
CA ARG A 34 7.32 -14.74 4.45
C ARG A 34 5.99 -15.48 4.48
N LEU A 35 5.05 -14.96 5.24
CA LEU A 35 3.65 -15.35 5.13
C LEU A 35 3.05 -14.66 3.91
N ILE A 36 2.75 -15.42 2.86
CA ILE A 36 2.18 -14.91 1.62
C ILE A 36 0.68 -15.13 1.68
N PRO A 37 -0.15 -14.07 1.76
CA PRO A 37 -1.60 -14.21 1.70
C PRO A 37 -2.00 -14.70 0.30
N ILE A 38 -2.82 -15.74 0.22
CA ILE A 38 -3.27 -16.32 -1.05
C ILE A 38 -4.68 -15.89 -1.37
N ARG A 39 -5.57 -15.93 -0.39
CA ARG A 39 -6.96 -15.52 -0.49
C ARG A 39 -7.55 -15.31 0.89
N ASP A 40 -8.66 -14.64 0.97
CA ASP A 40 -9.52 -14.67 2.15
C ASP A 40 -10.57 -15.80 2.06
N THR A 41 -11.41 -15.89 3.06
CA THR A 41 -12.47 -16.93 3.14
C THR A 41 -13.86 -16.37 2.84
N ILE A 42 -13.98 -15.09 2.48
CA ILE A 42 -15.27 -14.45 2.22
C ILE A 42 -15.53 -14.38 0.72
N PRO A 43 -16.58 -15.00 0.19
CA PRO A 43 -16.94 -14.86 -1.20
C PRO A 43 -17.54 -13.47 -1.46
N HIS A 44 -17.10 -12.78 -2.48
CA HIS A 44 -17.77 -11.59 -3.00
C HIS A 44 -19.10 -11.97 -3.66
N ARG A 45 -20.08 -11.06 -3.63
CA ARG A 45 -21.42 -11.28 -4.18
C ARG A 45 -21.57 -10.73 -5.59
N ASN A 46 -20.90 -9.62 -5.83
CA ASN A 46 -20.93 -8.90 -7.09
C ASN A 46 -19.55 -8.90 -7.74
N PRO A 47 -19.47 -8.88 -9.08
CA PRO A 47 -18.18 -8.72 -9.75
C PRO A 47 -17.47 -7.43 -9.30
N PRO A 48 -16.21 -7.51 -8.83
CA PRO A 48 -15.45 -6.36 -8.31
C PRO A 48 -14.86 -5.54 -9.47
N VAL A 49 -15.71 -4.85 -10.21
CA VAL A 49 -15.35 -4.17 -11.47
C VAL A 49 -14.35 -3.04 -11.23
N VAL A 50 -14.49 -2.28 -10.14
CA VAL A 50 -13.58 -1.17 -9.84
C VAL A 50 -12.22 -1.69 -9.36
N THR A 51 -12.20 -2.74 -8.56
CA THR A 51 -10.97 -3.45 -8.17
C THR A 51 -10.19 -3.89 -9.41
N TRP A 52 -10.87 -4.54 -10.36
CA TRP A 52 -10.24 -4.97 -11.62
C TRP A 52 -9.78 -3.77 -12.48
N ALA A 53 -10.58 -2.72 -12.56
CA ALA A 53 -10.23 -1.51 -13.30
C ALA A 53 -9.00 -0.81 -12.71
N LEU A 54 -8.90 -0.71 -11.38
CA LEU A 54 -7.74 -0.16 -10.69
C LEU A 54 -6.48 -1.01 -10.93
N ILE A 55 -6.60 -2.34 -10.86
CA ILE A 55 -5.51 -3.25 -11.18
C ILE A 55 -5.05 -3.05 -12.63
N ALA A 56 -5.99 -3.04 -13.57
CA ALA A 56 -5.68 -2.85 -14.99
C ALA A 56 -5.01 -1.49 -15.27
N ALA A 57 -5.51 -0.41 -14.65
CA ALA A 57 -4.92 0.91 -14.77
C ALA A 57 -3.47 0.96 -14.24
N ASN A 58 -3.22 0.37 -13.08
CA ASN A 58 -1.87 0.30 -12.51
C ASN A 58 -0.92 -0.52 -13.38
N ILE A 59 -1.38 -1.67 -13.90
CA ILE A 59 -0.58 -2.49 -14.82
C ILE A 59 -0.28 -1.70 -16.10
N ALA A 60 -1.26 -1.01 -16.68
CA ALA A 60 -1.07 -0.22 -17.90
C ALA A 60 -0.04 0.90 -17.72
N VAL A 61 -0.13 1.64 -16.59
CA VAL A 61 0.87 2.67 -16.26
C VAL A 61 2.25 2.06 -16.05
N PHE A 62 2.35 0.93 -15.34
CA PHE A 62 3.63 0.26 -15.13
C PHE A 62 4.26 -0.25 -16.43
N LEU A 63 3.45 -0.78 -17.36
CA LEU A 63 3.94 -1.16 -18.68
C LEU A 63 4.48 0.04 -19.47
N TYR A 64 3.84 1.22 -19.33
CA TYR A 64 4.37 2.46 -19.88
C TYR A 64 5.70 2.85 -19.21
N GLU A 65 5.81 2.79 -17.88
CA GLU A 65 7.06 3.07 -17.15
C GLU A 65 8.23 2.22 -17.67
N LEU A 66 7.98 0.94 -18.01
CA LEU A 66 9.01 0.05 -18.56
C LEU A 66 9.51 0.46 -19.96
N THR A 67 8.81 1.33 -20.68
CA THR A 67 9.24 1.84 -21.99
C THR A 67 10.18 3.04 -21.89
N LEU A 68 10.29 3.64 -20.70
CA LEU A 68 11.06 4.86 -20.46
C LEU A 68 12.52 4.54 -20.14
N GLY A 69 13.42 5.43 -20.55
CA GLY A 69 14.80 5.43 -20.09
C GLY A 69 14.90 5.86 -18.61
N PRO A 70 16.06 5.60 -17.97
CA PRO A 70 16.24 5.92 -16.54
C PRO A 70 15.95 7.39 -16.18
N ASP A 71 16.42 8.33 -17.00
CA ASP A 71 16.23 9.78 -16.76
C ASP A 71 14.78 10.20 -16.97
N GLU A 72 14.10 9.63 -17.97
CA GLU A 72 12.67 9.89 -18.24
C GLU A 72 11.79 9.33 -17.12
N LEU A 73 12.10 8.13 -16.63
CA LEU A 73 11.41 7.49 -15.52
C LEU A 73 11.60 8.30 -14.23
N GLN A 74 12.80 8.78 -13.97
CA GLN A 74 13.06 9.66 -12.84
C GLN A 74 12.25 10.95 -12.94
N ALA A 75 12.25 11.60 -14.10
CA ALA A 75 11.46 12.82 -14.34
C ALA A 75 9.95 12.55 -14.14
N LEU A 76 9.44 11.40 -14.61
CA LEU A 76 8.06 10.98 -14.38
C LEU A 76 7.73 10.89 -12.89
N PHE A 77 8.61 10.26 -12.10
CA PHE A 77 8.41 10.12 -10.65
C PHE A 77 8.47 11.45 -9.91
N TYR A 78 9.35 12.38 -10.31
CA TYR A 78 9.38 13.73 -9.73
C TYR A 78 8.15 14.56 -10.09
N MET A 79 7.60 14.37 -11.30
CA MET A 79 6.44 15.12 -11.78
C MET A 79 5.13 14.63 -11.16
N PHE A 80 4.94 13.31 -11.05
CA PHE A 80 3.68 12.67 -10.69
C PHE A 80 3.69 11.92 -9.35
N GLY A 81 4.85 11.70 -8.75
CA GLY A 81 5.00 11.19 -7.38
C GLY A 81 4.90 12.30 -6.33
N VAL A 82 4.60 11.92 -5.11
CA VAL A 82 4.63 12.86 -3.97
C VAL A 82 6.06 13.07 -3.53
N VAL A 83 6.57 14.29 -3.71
CA VAL A 83 7.87 14.73 -3.20
C VAL A 83 7.61 15.68 -2.04
N PRO A 84 7.82 15.27 -0.77
CA PRO A 84 7.50 16.09 0.39
C PRO A 84 8.14 17.48 0.36
N ALA A 85 9.45 17.56 0.06
CA ALA A 85 10.20 18.82 -0.03
C ALA A 85 9.62 19.81 -1.06
N ARG A 86 8.92 19.33 -2.08
CA ARG A 86 8.21 20.18 -3.07
C ARG A 86 7.27 21.18 -2.42
N TYR A 87 6.59 20.77 -1.35
CA TYR A 87 5.57 21.56 -0.68
C TYR A 87 6.11 22.25 0.58
N SER A 88 7.16 21.71 1.17
CA SER A 88 7.75 22.22 2.40
C SER A 88 8.92 23.18 2.15
N HIS A 89 9.61 23.06 1.00
CA HIS A 89 10.75 23.86 0.60
C HIS A 89 10.55 24.45 -0.81
N PRO A 90 9.71 25.49 -0.97
CA PRO A 90 9.38 26.06 -2.27
C PRO A 90 10.57 26.49 -3.10
N GLU A 91 11.58 27.09 -2.44
CA GLU A 91 12.81 27.55 -3.10
C GLU A 91 13.59 26.39 -3.75
N TRP A 92 13.68 25.24 -3.05
CA TRP A 92 14.29 24.04 -3.61
C TRP A 92 13.49 23.50 -4.81
N ALA A 93 12.17 23.47 -4.68
CA ALA A 93 11.29 22.97 -5.74
C ALA A 93 11.40 23.81 -7.03
N GLU A 94 11.48 25.15 -6.90
CA GLU A 94 11.66 26.07 -8.02
C GLU A 94 13.01 25.88 -8.73
N ILE A 95 14.09 25.65 -7.99
CA ILE A 95 15.44 25.41 -8.55
C ILE A 95 15.44 24.16 -9.44
N ILE A 96 14.70 23.11 -9.07
CA ILE A 96 14.64 21.86 -9.84
C ILE A 96 13.45 21.82 -10.82
N GLY A 97 12.71 22.94 -10.96
CA GLY A 97 11.62 23.09 -11.93
C GLY A 97 10.30 22.42 -11.54
N LEU A 98 10.10 22.12 -10.26
CA LEU A 98 8.82 21.58 -9.78
C LEU A 98 7.86 22.69 -9.35
N ARG A 99 6.64 22.62 -9.82
CA ARG A 99 5.58 23.56 -9.45
C ARG A 99 5.02 23.25 -8.06
N VAL A 100 5.13 24.18 -7.13
CA VAL A 100 4.67 24.05 -5.74
C VAL A 100 3.16 24.04 -5.57
N ASP A 101 2.42 24.63 -6.52
CA ASP A 101 0.97 24.76 -6.56
C ASP A 101 0.26 23.53 -7.21
N ASN A 102 1.02 22.53 -7.62
CA ASN A 102 0.49 21.33 -8.24
C ASN A 102 0.29 20.20 -7.20
N TYR A 103 -0.95 19.92 -6.84
CA TYR A 103 -1.35 18.88 -5.90
C TYR A 103 -1.80 17.56 -6.55
N TRP A 104 -1.79 17.46 -7.89
CA TRP A 104 -2.11 16.22 -8.62
C TRP A 104 -1.24 15.03 -8.20
N PRO A 105 0.03 15.19 -7.79
CA PRO A 105 0.85 14.09 -7.29
C PRO A 105 0.21 13.27 -6.16
N PHE A 106 -0.63 13.85 -5.32
CA PHE A 106 -1.36 13.10 -4.28
C PHE A 106 -2.36 12.09 -4.84
N LEU A 107 -2.79 12.27 -6.10
CA LEU A 107 -3.63 11.31 -6.82
C LEU A 107 -2.81 10.43 -7.77
N THR A 108 -1.92 11.02 -8.56
CA THR A 108 -1.20 10.31 -9.61
C THR A 108 -0.17 9.32 -9.08
N CYS A 109 0.43 9.60 -7.92
CA CYS A 109 1.38 8.70 -7.27
C CYS A 109 0.83 7.29 -7.04
N MET A 110 -0.50 7.15 -6.86
CA MET A 110 -1.15 5.86 -6.61
C MET A 110 -1.08 4.89 -7.79
N PHE A 111 -0.71 5.39 -8.98
CA PHE A 111 -0.66 4.59 -10.21
C PHE A 111 0.77 4.29 -10.66
N LEU A 112 1.78 4.91 -10.06
CA LEU A 112 3.20 4.73 -10.38
C LEU A 112 3.83 3.64 -9.49
N HIS A 113 4.82 2.91 -10.04
CA HIS A 113 5.46 1.82 -9.31
C HIS A 113 6.97 1.74 -9.54
N GLY A 114 7.75 1.67 -8.47
CA GLY A 114 9.21 1.62 -8.50
C GLY A 114 9.81 0.26 -8.94
N GLY A 115 9.00 -0.70 -9.45
CA GLY A 115 9.48 -1.98 -9.95
C GLY A 115 8.52 -3.15 -9.80
N TRP A 116 8.88 -4.29 -10.38
CA TRP A 116 8.03 -5.50 -10.46
C TRP A 116 7.49 -5.99 -9.12
N ALA A 117 8.35 -6.14 -8.12
CA ALA A 117 7.91 -6.61 -6.80
C ALA A 117 6.89 -5.66 -6.16
N HIS A 118 7.03 -4.35 -6.42
CA HIS A 118 6.16 -3.32 -5.89
C HIS A 118 4.77 -3.40 -6.53
N VAL A 119 4.69 -3.41 -7.87
CA VAL A 119 3.39 -3.51 -8.56
C VAL A 119 2.70 -4.84 -8.28
N ILE A 120 3.44 -5.97 -8.33
CA ILE A 120 2.86 -7.30 -8.05
C ILE A 120 2.30 -7.35 -6.63
N GLY A 121 3.05 -6.89 -5.63
CA GLY A 121 2.60 -6.90 -4.23
C GLY A 121 1.35 -6.04 -4.01
N ASN A 122 1.29 -4.86 -4.65
CA ASN A 122 0.13 -3.97 -4.59
C ASN A 122 -1.10 -4.61 -5.24
N MET A 123 -0.97 -5.08 -6.47
CA MET A 123 -2.10 -5.66 -7.21
C MET A 123 -2.58 -6.95 -6.57
N TRP A 124 -1.68 -7.76 -6.06
CA TRP A 124 -2.01 -8.97 -5.31
C TRP A 124 -2.81 -8.66 -4.04
N THR A 125 -2.38 -7.67 -3.27
CA THR A 125 -3.08 -7.25 -2.05
C THR A 125 -4.46 -6.66 -2.39
N LEU A 126 -4.53 -5.81 -3.41
CA LEU A 126 -5.80 -5.24 -3.85
C LEU A 126 -6.76 -6.31 -4.38
N TRP A 127 -6.25 -7.34 -5.06
CA TRP A 127 -7.04 -8.48 -5.53
C TRP A 127 -7.68 -9.26 -4.38
N ILE A 128 -6.94 -9.50 -3.28
CA ILE A 128 -7.42 -10.31 -2.14
C ILE A 128 -8.45 -9.55 -1.29
N PHE A 129 -8.27 -8.26 -1.08
CA PHE A 129 -9.05 -7.49 -0.10
C PHE A 129 -10.03 -6.50 -0.73
N GLY A 130 -9.77 -6.08 -1.96
CA GLY A 130 -10.53 -5.03 -2.62
C GLY A 130 -11.95 -5.44 -2.98
N ASP A 131 -12.13 -6.66 -3.43
CA ASP A 131 -13.42 -7.19 -3.89
C ASP A 131 -14.49 -7.18 -2.79
N ASN A 132 -14.16 -7.59 -1.60
CA ASN A 132 -15.07 -7.62 -0.46
C ASN A 132 -15.42 -6.20 0.03
N VAL A 133 -14.46 -5.28 0.04
CA VAL A 133 -14.71 -3.89 0.42
C VAL A 133 -15.55 -3.18 -0.66
N GLU A 134 -15.28 -3.44 -1.94
CA GLU A 134 -16.10 -2.95 -3.06
C GLU A 134 -17.53 -3.46 -2.94
N ASP A 135 -17.72 -4.73 -2.62
CA ASP A 135 -19.06 -5.33 -2.46
C ASP A 135 -19.87 -4.66 -1.34
N ARG A 136 -19.21 -4.21 -0.26
CA ARG A 136 -19.84 -3.49 0.87
C ARG A 136 -20.13 -2.03 0.58
N MET A 137 -19.33 -1.38 -0.25
CA MET A 137 -19.45 0.05 -0.55
C MET A 137 -20.19 0.32 -1.86
N GLY A 138 -20.17 -0.63 -2.78
CA GLY A 138 -20.56 -0.45 -4.18
C GLY A 138 -19.51 0.33 -4.98
N ARG A 139 -19.56 0.21 -6.30
CA ARG A 139 -18.53 0.61 -7.24
C ARG A 139 -18.05 2.06 -7.07
N VAL A 140 -18.98 3.02 -7.15
CA VAL A 140 -18.62 4.46 -7.12
C VAL A 140 -18.06 4.86 -5.76
N ARG A 141 -18.70 4.41 -4.68
CA ARG A 141 -18.25 4.74 -3.32
C ARG A 141 -16.91 4.11 -3.01
N PHE A 142 -16.66 2.88 -3.48
CA PHE A 142 -15.37 2.23 -3.33
C PHE A 142 -14.25 2.99 -4.06
N LEU A 143 -14.49 3.44 -5.29
CA LEU A 143 -13.52 4.27 -6.01
C LEU A 143 -13.20 5.56 -5.25
N LEU A 144 -14.23 6.29 -4.80
CA LEU A 144 -14.03 7.51 -4.04
C LEU A 144 -13.31 7.25 -2.71
N PHE A 145 -13.64 6.16 -2.03
CA PHE A 145 -12.97 5.73 -0.80
C PHE A 145 -11.50 5.43 -1.04
N TYR A 146 -11.17 4.66 -2.08
CA TYR A 146 -9.81 4.32 -2.47
C TYR A 146 -8.98 5.57 -2.74
N LEU A 147 -9.49 6.49 -3.56
CA LEU A 147 -8.81 7.74 -3.88
C LEU A 147 -8.64 8.63 -2.64
N LEU A 148 -9.67 8.76 -1.81
CA LEU A 148 -9.60 9.56 -0.59
C LEU A 148 -8.55 9.03 0.39
N THR A 149 -8.56 7.72 0.66
CA THR A 149 -7.59 7.11 1.59
C THR A 149 -6.17 7.19 1.07
N GLY A 150 -5.98 7.12 -0.25
CA GLY A 150 -4.69 7.34 -0.89
C GLY A 150 -4.20 8.78 -0.77
N VAL A 151 -5.08 9.78 -0.94
CA VAL A 151 -4.71 11.19 -0.71
C VAL A 151 -4.33 11.41 0.75
N VAL A 152 -5.10 10.88 1.72
CA VAL A 152 -4.76 10.98 3.14
C VAL A 152 -3.43 10.30 3.44
N ALA A 153 -3.14 9.16 2.83
CA ALA A 153 -1.86 8.49 2.94
C ALA A 153 -0.70 9.36 2.45
N GLY A 154 -0.85 9.98 1.27
CA GLY A 154 0.15 10.90 0.72
C GLY A 154 0.37 12.14 1.60
N ILE A 155 -0.70 12.73 2.13
CA ILE A 155 -0.65 13.85 3.06
C ILE A 155 0.08 13.42 4.36
N THR A 156 -0.25 12.25 4.91
CA THR A 156 0.43 11.73 6.10
C THR A 156 1.93 11.55 5.84
N HIS A 157 2.29 11.00 4.68
CA HIS A 157 3.68 10.84 4.28
C HIS A 157 4.41 12.20 4.19
N TRP A 158 3.78 13.17 3.55
CA TRP A 158 4.34 14.53 3.48
C TRP A 158 4.64 15.10 4.87
N PHE A 159 3.67 15.09 5.79
CA PHE A 159 3.85 15.64 7.13
C PHE A 159 4.89 14.92 7.98
N THR A 160 5.08 13.63 7.76
CA THR A 160 6.06 12.84 8.52
C THR A 160 7.46 12.84 7.91
N ASN A 161 7.62 13.37 6.69
CA ASN A 161 8.89 13.37 5.93
C ASN A 161 9.11 14.70 5.20
N ILE A 162 8.86 15.84 5.87
CA ILE A 162 8.77 17.16 5.25
C ILE A 162 10.01 17.56 4.44
N ASP A 163 11.19 17.05 4.81
CA ASP A 163 12.47 17.36 4.17
C ASP A 163 12.85 16.37 3.07
N SER A 164 12.05 15.31 2.85
CA SER A 164 12.42 14.29 1.87
C SER A 164 12.28 14.81 0.44
N THR A 165 13.37 14.68 -0.31
CA THR A 165 13.43 14.97 -1.75
C THR A 165 13.14 13.76 -2.61
N VAL A 166 12.90 12.60 -2.03
CA VAL A 166 12.64 11.35 -2.73
C VAL A 166 11.18 11.26 -3.15
N PRO A 167 10.88 11.03 -4.43
CA PRO A 167 9.51 10.82 -4.89
C PRO A 167 8.91 9.55 -4.30
N THR A 168 7.73 9.68 -3.69
CA THR A 168 6.94 8.55 -3.19
C THR A 168 5.89 8.17 -4.22
N VAL A 169 5.90 6.90 -4.62
CA VAL A 169 5.02 6.31 -5.62
C VAL A 169 4.45 4.99 -5.10
N GLY A 170 3.28 4.60 -5.57
CA GLY A 170 2.63 3.32 -5.29
C GLY A 170 1.19 3.42 -4.83
N ALA A 171 0.41 2.43 -5.20
CA ALA A 171 -0.98 2.24 -4.77
C ALA A 171 -1.13 1.92 -3.28
N SER A 172 -0.03 1.59 -2.60
CA SER A 172 -0.01 0.94 -1.28
C SER A 172 -0.67 1.75 -0.17
N GLY A 173 -0.61 3.10 -0.24
CA GLY A 173 -1.30 3.98 0.71
C GLY A 173 -2.83 3.86 0.62
N ALA A 174 -3.38 3.85 -0.59
CA ALA A 174 -4.81 3.64 -0.82
C ALA A 174 -5.24 2.20 -0.47
N ILE A 175 -4.40 1.21 -0.83
CA ILE A 175 -4.60 -0.20 -0.46
C ILE A 175 -4.60 -0.37 1.06
N ALA A 176 -3.72 0.33 1.78
CA ALA A 176 -3.75 0.35 3.25
C ALA A 176 -5.10 0.85 3.79
N GLY A 177 -5.72 1.83 3.12
CA GLY A 177 -7.10 2.25 3.42
C GLY A 177 -8.11 1.12 3.23
N VAL A 178 -7.99 0.36 2.14
CA VAL A 178 -8.83 -0.84 1.92
C VAL A 178 -8.62 -1.88 3.03
N LEU A 179 -7.36 -2.13 3.42
CA LEU A 179 -7.03 -3.04 4.54
C LEU A 179 -7.62 -2.55 5.87
N GLY A 180 -7.60 -1.24 6.12
CA GLY A 180 -8.21 -0.63 7.31
C GLY A 180 -9.73 -0.81 7.36
N ALA A 181 -10.42 -0.63 6.23
CA ALA A 181 -11.84 -0.92 6.11
C ALA A 181 -12.13 -2.43 6.28
N TYR A 182 -11.35 -3.29 5.63
CA TYR A 182 -11.46 -4.74 5.75
C TYR A 182 -11.30 -5.20 7.20
N PHE A 183 -10.31 -4.67 7.91
CA PHE A 183 -10.05 -4.96 9.33
C PHE A 183 -11.28 -4.75 10.23
N VAL A 184 -12.06 -3.72 9.94
CA VAL A 184 -13.28 -3.41 10.72
C VAL A 184 -14.48 -4.21 10.25
N LEU A 185 -14.66 -4.35 8.94
CA LEU A 185 -15.85 -4.94 8.34
C LEU A 185 -15.88 -6.48 8.42
N PHE A 186 -14.70 -7.11 8.39
CA PHE A 186 -14.58 -8.57 8.23
C PHE A 186 -13.75 -9.21 9.36
N ARG A 187 -14.07 -8.87 10.61
CA ARG A 187 -13.33 -9.31 11.79
C ARG A 187 -13.28 -10.82 11.98
N GLU A 188 -14.32 -11.52 11.54
CA GLU A 188 -14.45 -12.98 11.69
C GLU A 188 -13.86 -13.75 10.50
N SER A 189 -13.44 -13.04 9.46
CA SER A 189 -12.85 -13.66 8.28
C SER A 189 -11.47 -14.26 8.57
N ARG A 190 -11.06 -15.17 7.71
CA ARG A 190 -9.74 -15.79 7.74
C ARG A 190 -9.01 -15.52 6.45
N ILE A 191 -7.71 -15.50 6.52
CA ILE A 191 -6.81 -15.36 5.38
C ILE A 191 -6.02 -16.65 5.27
N VAL A 192 -6.12 -17.30 4.12
CA VAL A 192 -5.27 -18.43 3.78
C VAL A 192 -3.90 -17.88 3.44
N VAL A 193 -2.90 -18.25 4.22
CA VAL A 193 -1.51 -17.85 4.02
C VAL A 193 -0.67 -19.05 3.63
N MET A 194 0.27 -18.81 2.74
CA MET A 194 1.30 -19.77 2.36
C MET A 194 2.59 -19.43 3.07
N PHE A 195 3.20 -20.44 3.66
CA PHE A 195 4.52 -20.38 4.24
C PHE A 195 5.45 -21.33 3.49
N PRO A 196 6.44 -20.84 2.73
CA PRO A 196 7.37 -21.68 2.00
C PRO A 196 8.41 -22.26 2.99
N VAL A 197 8.44 -23.59 3.10
CA VAL A 197 9.49 -24.31 3.81
C VAL A 197 10.29 -25.10 2.79
N PHE A 198 11.50 -24.65 2.47
CA PHE A 198 12.31 -25.14 1.36
C PHE A 198 11.51 -25.13 0.05
N PHE A 199 11.19 -26.28 -0.51
CA PHE A 199 10.43 -26.44 -1.76
C PHE A 199 8.95 -26.81 -1.54
N PHE A 200 8.50 -26.94 -0.28
CA PHE A 200 7.14 -27.33 0.06
C PHE A 200 6.35 -26.13 0.56
N PRO A 201 5.22 -25.76 -0.08
CA PRO A 201 4.31 -24.73 0.42
C PRO A 201 3.41 -25.33 1.51
N PHE A 202 3.44 -24.76 2.70
CA PHE A 202 2.47 -25.04 3.76
C PHE A 202 1.38 -23.97 3.75
N PHE A 203 0.13 -24.41 3.79
CA PHE A 203 -1.03 -23.53 3.82
C PHE A 203 -1.71 -23.64 5.17
N PHE A 204 -2.06 -22.50 5.74
CA PHE A 204 -2.85 -22.44 6.96
C PHE A 204 -3.68 -21.17 6.99
N GLU A 205 -4.70 -21.15 7.84
CA GLU A 205 -5.60 -20.02 7.96
C GLU A 205 -5.28 -19.20 9.20
N LEU A 206 -5.16 -17.87 9.02
CA LEU A 206 -5.03 -16.91 10.10
C LEU A 206 -6.30 -16.06 10.18
N PRO A 207 -6.77 -15.69 11.40
CA PRO A 207 -7.77 -14.64 11.53
C PRO A 207 -7.30 -13.37 10.82
N ALA A 208 -8.17 -12.78 10.00
CA ALA A 208 -7.82 -11.57 9.23
C ALA A 208 -7.36 -10.43 10.14
N VAL A 209 -8.04 -10.25 11.29
CA VAL A 209 -7.66 -9.25 12.30
C VAL A 209 -6.22 -9.45 12.77
N THR A 210 -5.80 -10.69 13.05
CA THR A 210 -4.43 -10.98 13.48
C THR A 210 -3.41 -10.65 12.40
N TYR A 211 -3.68 -11.07 11.15
CA TYR A 211 -2.81 -10.80 10.01
C TYR A 211 -2.66 -9.30 9.75
N LEU A 212 -3.77 -8.57 9.69
CA LEU A 212 -3.78 -7.14 9.39
C LEU A 212 -3.22 -6.30 10.54
N LEU A 213 -3.46 -6.68 11.79
CA LEU A 213 -2.87 -6.02 12.95
C LEU A 213 -1.35 -6.19 12.96
N PHE A 214 -0.85 -7.41 12.70
CA PHE A 214 0.58 -7.65 12.61
C PHE A 214 1.21 -6.84 11.47
N TRP A 215 0.57 -6.82 10.31
CA TRP A 215 1.01 -5.99 9.19
C TRP A 215 1.05 -4.51 9.56
N PHE A 216 -0.02 -3.98 10.17
CA PHE A 216 -0.08 -2.57 10.60
C PHE A 216 1.01 -2.22 11.62
N LEU A 217 1.17 -3.04 12.65
CA LEU A 217 2.22 -2.82 13.66
C LEU A 217 3.61 -2.87 13.06
N SER A 218 3.85 -3.73 12.07
CA SER A 218 5.12 -3.75 11.34
C SER A 218 5.38 -2.42 10.60
N GLN A 219 4.35 -1.78 10.04
CA GLN A 219 4.48 -0.47 9.39
C GLN A 219 4.83 0.63 10.41
N VAL A 220 4.15 0.66 11.56
CA VAL A 220 4.45 1.62 12.63
C VAL A 220 5.86 1.46 13.15
N LEU A 221 6.28 0.22 13.44
CA LEU A 221 7.62 -0.08 13.93
C LEU A 221 8.69 0.31 12.91
N SER A 222 8.53 -0.09 11.65
CA SER A 222 9.48 0.22 10.59
C SER A 222 9.58 1.72 10.32
N GLY A 223 8.45 2.44 10.32
CA GLY A 223 8.42 3.90 10.17
C GLY A 223 9.12 4.62 11.33
N THR A 224 8.93 4.12 12.56
CA THR A 224 9.60 4.68 13.74
C THR A 224 11.10 4.46 13.69
N ILE A 225 11.54 3.23 13.36
CA ILE A 225 12.98 2.91 13.24
C ILE A 225 13.61 3.75 12.13
N ALA A 226 12.98 3.88 10.97
CA ALA A 226 13.48 4.70 9.87
C ALA A 226 13.66 6.16 10.29
N GLY A 227 12.70 6.74 11.00
CA GLY A 227 12.79 8.10 11.53
C GLY A 227 13.91 8.28 12.56
N LEU A 228 14.13 7.32 13.45
CA LEU A 228 15.18 7.39 14.48
C LEU A 228 16.59 7.22 13.90
N THR A 229 16.75 6.45 12.85
CA THR A 229 18.05 6.15 12.24
C THR A 229 18.45 7.16 11.16
N ALA A 230 17.58 8.12 10.84
CA ALA A 230 17.72 9.04 9.70
C ALA A 230 18.13 8.30 8.40
N SER A 231 17.77 7.04 8.31
CA SER A 231 18.06 6.20 7.16
C SER A 231 16.88 6.29 6.18
N ASP A 232 17.16 6.76 4.96
CA ASP A 232 16.26 6.56 3.82
C ASP A 232 16.17 5.05 3.55
N VAL A 233 15.32 4.35 4.30
CA VAL A 233 15.15 2.90 4.20
C VAL A 233 14.42 2.59 2.90
N GLY A 234 15.16 2.71 1.80
CA GLY A 234 14.78 2.13 0.52
C GLY A 234 13.46 2.58 -0.10
N GLY A 235 13.00 3.82 0.17
CA GLY A 235 11.82 4.39 -0.48
C GLY A 235 10.47 3.78 -0.06
N ILE A 236 10.40 3.04 1.06
CA ILE A 236 9.12 2.54 1.58
C ILE A 236 8.46 3.61 2.45
N ALA A 237 7.30 4.07 2.05
CA ALA A 237 6.53 5.10 2.74
C ALA A 237 5.69 4.49 3.88
N PHE A 238 6.33 4.01 4.95
CA PHE A 238 5.63 3.37 6.07
C PHE A 238 4.52 4.23 6.66
N TRP A 239 4.76 5.52 6.84
CA TRP A 239 3.77 6.45 7.38
C TRP A 239 2.60 6.70 6.43
N ALA A 240 2.80 6.60 5.11
CA ALA A 240 1.69 6.59 4.16
C ALA A 240 0.77 5.37 4.40
N HIS A 241 1.35 4.20 4.66
CA HIS A 241 0.57 2.99 4.98
C HIS A 241 -0.21 3.16 6.29
N VAL A 242 0.42 3.71 7.32
CA VAL A 242 -0.25 4.00 8.61
C VAL A 242 -1.40 4.98 8.42
N GLY A 243 -1.16 6.10 7.72
CA GLY A 243 -2.18 7.11 7.44
C GLY A 243 -3.35 6.56 6.63
N GLY A 244 -3.07 5.80 5.57
CA GLY A 244 -4.07 5.14 4.75
C GLY A 244 -4.92 4.14 5.54
N PHE A 245 -4.29 3.27 6.33
CA PHE A 245 -4.98 2.28 7.16
C PHE A 245 -5.91 2.95 8.19
N VAL A 246 -5.40 3.94 8.92
CA VAL A 246 -6.19 4.70 9.89
C VAL A 246 -7.36 5.43 9.21
N ALA A 247 -7.12 6.05 8.05
CA ALA A 247 -8.20 6.67 7.27
C ALA A 247 -9.26 5.64 6.87
N GLY A 248 -8.85 4.45 6.45
CA GLY A 248 -9.74 3.34 6.15
C GLY A 248 -10.61 2.93 7.32
N VAL A 249 -10.00 2.79 8.51
CA VAL A 249 -10.73 2.49 9.77
C VAL A 249 -11.72 3.60 10.12
N LEU A 250 -11.37 4.87 9.93
CA LEU A 250 -12.22 5.99 10.34
C LEU A 250 -13.34 6.27 9.33
N PHE A 251 -13.04 6.23 8.05
CA PHE A 251 -13.96 6.71 7.01
C PHE A 251 -14.84 5.63 6.39
N HIS A 252 -14.56 4.32 6.57
CA HIS A 252 -15.32 3.26 5.91
C HIS A 252 -16.84 3.42 6.04
N ARG A 253 -17.35 3.82 7.20
CA ARG A 253 -18.79 3.96 7.46
C ARG A 253 -19.49 4.98 6.54
N LEU A 254 -18.77 6.01 6.09
CA LEU A 254 -19.32 7.04 5.22
C LEU A 254 -19.62 6.51 3.81
N PHE A 255 -18.95 5.42 3.43
CA PHE A 255 -19.02 4.84 2.09
C PHE A 255 -19.84 3.56 2.01
N LEU A 256 -20.28 2.98 3.13
CA LEU A 256 -21.07 1.76 3.12
C LEU A 256 -22.42 1.95 2.43
N LEU A 257 -22.81 0.95 1.67
CA LEU A 257 -24.19 0.82 1.23
C LEU A 257 -25.08 0.43 2.43
N PRO A 258 -26.33 0.90 2.48
CA PRO A 258 -27.32 0.36 3.42
C PRO A 258 -27.35 -1.16 3.28
N GLU A 259 -27.29 -1.86 4.42
CA GLU A 259 -27.49 -3.30 4.37
C GLU A 259 -28.89 -3.59 3.81
N PRO A 260 -29.00 -4.35 2.70
CA PRO A 260 -30.30 -4.83 2.31
C PRO A 260 -30.89 -5.59 3.50
N GLN A 261 -32.12 -5.26 3.90
CA GLN A 261 -32.82 -6.06 4.89
C GLN A 261 -32.88 -7.49 4.37
N ARG A 262 -32.00 -8.34 4.89
CA ARG A 262 -31.92 -9.72 4.42
C ARG A 262 -33.17 -10.43 4.88
N PRO A 263 -33.98 -11.03 3.97
CA PRO A 263 -34.89 -12.05 4.41
C PRO A 263 -34.06 -13.10 5.14
N ARG A 264 -34.46 -13.44 6.36
CA ARG A 264 -33.81 -14.53 7.10
C ARG A 264 -33.83 -15.76 6.20
N ARG A 265 -32.68 -16.14 5.61
CA ARG A 265 -32.60 -17.42 4.90
C ARG A 265 -32.59 -18.50 5.95
N PHE A 266 -33.73 -19.18 6.07
CA PHE A 266 -33.80 -20.43 6.77
C PHE A 266 -33.12 -21.50 5.93
N TRP A 267 -32.22 -22.23 6.49
CA TRP A 267 -31.68 -23.45 5.91
C TRP A 267 -32.33 -24.63 6.64
N ARG A 268 -32.56 -25.71 5.90
CA ARG A 268 -33.05 -26.96 6.44
C ARG A 268 -31.99 -28.01 6.13
N ASP A 269 -31.49 -28.67 7.17
CA ASP A 269 -30.56 -29.76 6.95
C ASP A 269 -31.28 -31.04 6.49
N GLU A 270 -30.52 -32.06 6.19
CA GLU A 270 -31.03 -33.37 5.79
C GLU A 270 -31.87 -34.07 6.87
N TYR A 271 -31.80 -33.61 8.10
CA TYR A 271 -32.59 -34.10 9.23
C TYR A 271 -33.81 -33.22 9.51
N GLY A 272 -34.07 -32.22 8.74
CA GLY A 272 -35.23 -31.33 8.86
C GLY A 272 -35.06 -30.25 9.93
N ILE A 273 -33.89 -30.05 10.45
CA ILE A 273 -33.59 -28.98 11.43
C ILE A 273 -33.49 -27.66 10.71
N GLU A 274 -34.34 -26.71 11.10
CA GLU A 274 -34.32 -25.35 10.56
C GLU A 274 -33.44 -24.43 11.41
N GLY A 275 -32.49 -23.75 10.78
CA GLY A 275 -31.64 -22.75 11.43
C GLY A 275 -31.68 -21.42 10.69
N ALA A 276 -31.59 -20.32 11.44
CA ALA A 276 -31.45 -18.98 10.89
C ALA A 276 -30.02 -18.49 11.08
N TRP A 277 -29.33 -18.20 9.97
CA TRP A 277 -28.05 -17.50 10.04
C TRP A 277 -28.29 -16.07 10.50
N ARG A 278 -27.97 -15.77 11.76
CA ARG A 278 -28.15 -14.42 12.31
C ARG A 278 -27.10 -13.43 11.82
N ASN A 279 -25.91 -13.87 11.52
CA ASN A 279 -24.75 -13.00 11.29
C ASN A 279 -23.77 -13.66 10.29
N TRP A 280 -24.20 -13.91 9.08
CA TRP A 280 -23.21 -14.10 8.02
C TRP A 280 -22.88 -12.73 7.47
N PRO A 281 -21.55 -12.30 7.45
CA PRO A 281 -21.13 -10.99 6.97
C PRO A 281 -21.49 -10.74 5.52
#